data_249a9d789273674782f3c8dfc950b281
#
_entry.id   249a9d789273674782f3c8dfc950b281
#
_cell.length_a   1.000
_cell.length_b   1.000
_cell.length_c   1.000
_cell.angle_alpha   90.00
_cell.angle_beta   90.00
_cell.angle_gamma   90.00
#
_symmetry.space_group_name_H-M   'P 1'
#
loop_
_entity.id
_entity.type
_entity.pdbx_description
1 polymer ?
#
loop_
_entity_poly.entity_id
_entity_poly.type
_entity_poly.pdbx_seq_one_letter_code
_entity_poly.pdbx_strand_id
1 'polypeptide(L)'
;ASGIAPVTRFIKEGINVTIGTDGACSNNNLDIIEEMRTASLLQKVKDLNPESLSSREIFKMATENAALALGLHDKLGTIESGKWADLVVLSLHSPHMRPVFDPYSHIVYSAKSTDVKAVLVNGKLIYLNGEFLTIDIEKAYHDVAKVEERVKREILKWS
;
A
#
# COMPACT_ATOMS: atom_id res chain seq x y z
N ALA A 1 0.73 -19.70 7.77
CA ALA A 1 -0.39 -18.82 7.41
C ALA A 1 -1.47 -18.89 8.49
N SER A 2 -1.96 -17.73 8.95
CA SER A 2 -2.93 -17.63 10.05
C SER A 2 -4.40 -17.67 9.55
N GLY A 3 -4.63 -18.00 8.28
CA GLY A 3 -5.94 -18.00 7.65
C GLY A 3 -6.35 -16.63 7.08
N ILE A 4 -7.60 -16.51 6.63
CA ILE A 4 -8.16 -15.28 6.06
C ILE A 4 -9.00 -14.57 7.13
N ALA A 5 -8.65 -13.34 7.49
CA ALA A 5 -9.41 -12.53 8.44
C ALA A 5 -10.87 -12.31 7.95
N PRO A 6 -11.89 -12.29 8.83
CA PRO A 6 -13.29 -12.08 8.44
C PRO A 6 -13.60 -10.57 8.27
N VAL A 7 -12.92 -9.91 7.33
CA VAL A 7 -12.96 -8.44 7.15
C VAL A 7 -14.37 -7.93 6.89
N THR A 8 -15.13 -8.59 6.02
CA THR A 8 -16.52 -8.22 5.71
C THR A 8 -17.43 -8.27 6.93
N ARG A 9 -17.20 -9.23 7.84
CA ARG A 9 -17.90 -9.31 9.11
C ARG A 9 -17.53 -8.16 10.03
N PHE A 10 -16.24 -7.86 10.16
CA PHE A 10 -15.78 -6.74 11.00
C PHE A 10 -16.40 -5.42 10.56
N ILE A 11 -16.43 -5.16 9.24
CA ILE A 11 -17.05 -3.95 8.68
C ILE A 11 -18.55 -3.91 8.99
N LYS A 12 -19.28 -5.03 8.85
CA LYS A 12 -20.72 -5.12 9.18
C LYS A 12 -21.01 -4.86 10.65
N GLU A 13 -20.09 -5.21 11.54
CA GLU A 13 -20.17 -4.94 12.98
C GLU A 13 -19.68 -3.52 13.35
N GLY A 14 -19.38 -2.66 12.38
CA GLY A 14 -18.96 -1.28 12.59
C GLY A 14 -17.52 -1.12 13.08
N ILE A 15 -16.70 -2.18 12.99
CA ILE A 15 -15.29 -2.12 13.36
C ILE A 15 -14.53 -1.37 12.27
N ASN A 16 -13.72 -0.38 12.65
CA ASN A 16 -12.84 0.30 11.72
C ASN A 16 -11.68 -0.62 11.35
N VAL A 17 -11.67 -1.08 10.10
CA VAL A 17 -10.62 -1.96 9.56
C VAL A 17 -9.70 -1.17 8.65
N THR A 18 -8.41 -1.39 8.80
CA THR A 18 -7.36 -0.80 7.96
C THR A 18 -6.55 -1.88 7.26
N ILE A 19 -5.74 -1.48 6.29
CA ILE A 19 -4.81 -2.36 5.60
C ILE A 19 -3.38 -1.87 5.80
N GLY A 20 -2.44 -2.79 5.90
CA GLY A 20 -1.01 -2.53 5.99
C GLY A 20 -0.22 -3.68 5.40
N THR A 21 1.04 -3.43 5.10
CA THR A 21 1.95 -4.39 4.47
C THR A 21 2.60 -5.36 5.44
N ASP A 22 2.44 -5.14 6.76
CA ASP A 22 3.31 -5.76 7.78
C ASP A 22 4.80 -5.38 7.57
N GLY A 23 5.70 -6.00 8.30
CA GLY A 23 7.14 -5.79 8.13
C GLY A 23 7.73 -6.58 6.96
N ALA A 24 8.82 -6.07 6.39
CA ALA A 24 9.50 -6.70 5.26
C ALA A 24 10.00 -8.12 5.55
N CYS A 25 10.27 -8.45 6.82
CA CYS A 25 10.68 -9.81 7.23
C CYS A 25 9.51 -10.81 7.21
N SER A 26 8.27 -10.36 7.25
CA SER A 26 7.06 -11.21 7.17
C SER A 26 6.52 -11.29 5.76
N ASN A 27 6.41 -10.15 5.08
CA ASN A 27 5.75 -10.04 3.77
C ASN A 27 6.73 -10.01 2.59
N ASN A 28 8.00 -9.65 2.82
CA ASN A 28 9.03 -9.43 1.79
C ASN A 28 8.71 -8.27 0.81
N ASN A 29 7.50 -7.73 0.82
CA ASN A 29 7.04 -6.66 -0.03
C ASN A 29 6.32 -5.58 0.79
N LEU A 30 6.59 -4.31 0.52
CA LEU A 30 5.97 -3.17 1.19
C LEU A 30 5.07 -2.39 0.21
N ASP A 31 4.33 -3.09 -0.64
CA ASP A 31 3.46 -2.53 -1.67
C ASP A 31 1.99 -2.51 -1.21
N ILE A 32 1.52 -1.35 -0.75
CA ILE A 32 0.13 -1.18 -0.29
C ILE A 32 -0.89 -1.34 -1.44
N ILE A 33 -0.49 -1.12 -2.69
CA ILE A 33 -1.36 -1.32 -3.86
C ILE A 33 -1.62 -2.82 -4.04
N GLU A 34 -0.58 -3.64 -3.92
CA GLU A 34 -0.71 -5.09 -3.98
C GLU A 34 -1.53 -5.64 -2.80
N GLU A 35 -1.35 -5.08 -1.59
CA GLU A 35 -2.14 -5.46 -0.42
C GLU A 35 -3.63 -5.19 -0.61
N MET A 36 -4.00 -4.03 -1.16
CA MET A 36 -5.39 -3.72 -1.48
C MET A 36 -6.01 -4.77 -2.41
N ARG A 37 -5.31 -5.12 -3.47
CA ARG A 37 -5.76 -6.15 -4.41
C ARG A 37 -5.91 -7.51 -3.75
N THR A 38 -4.89 -7.95 -3.03
CA THR A 38 -4.84 -9.24 -2.35
C THR A 38 -5.97 -9.37 -1.33
N ALA A 39 -6.16 -8.37 -0.48
CA ALA A 39 -7.23 -8.37 0.52
C ALA A 39 -8.62 -8.45 -0.13
N SER A 40 -8.87 -7.67 -1.20
CA SER A 40 -10.15 -7.72 -1.92
C SER A 40 -10.41 -9.10 -2.52
N LEU A 41 -9.43 -9.69 -3.21
CA LEU A 41 -9.58 -11.00 -3.85
C LEU A 41 -9.78 -12.12 -2.82
N LEU A 42 -9.04 -12.09 -1.70
CA LEU A 42 -9.18 -13.07 -0.63
C LEU A 42 -10.57 -13.05 0.02
N GLN A 43 -11.16 -11.85 0.23
CA GLN A 43 -12.52 -11.78 0.78
C GLN A 43 -13.56 -12.32 -0.19
N LYS A 44 -13.44 -12.04 -1.50
CA LYS A 44 -14.35 -12.59 -2.52
C LYS A 44 -14.32 -14.12 -2.54
N VAL A 45 -13.14 -14.71 -2.44
CA VAL A 45 -12.99 -16.17 -2.36
C VAL A 45 -13.54 -16.72 -1.05
N LYS A 46 -13.23 -16.08 0.07
CA LYS A 46 -13.71 -16.50 1.39
C LYS A 46 -15.23 -16.50 1.51
N ASP A 47 -15.86 -15.43 1.02
CA ASP A 47 -17.30 -15.22 1.13
C ASP A 47 -18.09 -15.90 -0.02
N LEU A 48 -17.38 -16.47 -1.03
CA LEU A 48 -17.95 -16.98 -2.29
C LEU A 48 -18.86 -15.96 -2.95
N ASN A 49 -18.50 -14.67 -2.86
CA ASN A 49 -19.28 -13.56 -3.36
C ASN A 49 -18.37 -12.54 -4.08
N PRO A 50 -18.56 -12.29 -5.39
CA PRO A 50 -17.75 -11.35 -6.15
C PRO A 50 -17.93 -9.88 -5.73
N GLU A 51 -18.98 -9.56 -4.98
CA GLU A 51 -19.26 -8.20 -4.48
C GLU A 51 -18.63 -7.94 -3.10
N SER A 52 -18.12 -8.98 -2.42
CA SER A 52 -17.48 -8.82 -1.11
C SER A 52 -16.27 -7.90 -1.19
N LEU A 53 -16.18 -6.98 -0.26
CA LEU A 53 -15.12 -6.00 -0.10
C LEU A 53 -14.82 -5.26 -1.44
N SER A 54 -15.68 -4.32 -1.77
CA SER A 54 -15.60 -3.52 -3.00
C SER A 54 -14.29 -2.72 -3.09
N SER A 55 -13.93 -2.30 -4.30
CA SER A 55 -12.74 -1.46 -4.54
C SER A 55 -12.77 -0.17 -3.72
N ARG A 56 -13.94 0.42 -3.53
CA ARG A 56 -14.10 1.65 -2.73
C ARG A 56 -13.89 1.39 -1.24
N GLU A 57 -14.39 0.28 -0.71
CA GLU A 57 -14.18 -0.09 0.70
C GLU A 57 -12.72 -0.36 0.98
N ILE A 58 -12.04 -1.15 0.14
CA ILE A 58 -10.63 -1.45 0.34
C ILE A 58 -9.73 -0.22 0.19
N PHE A 59 -10.06 0.69 -0.74
CA PHE A 59 -9.34 1.95 -0.89
C PHE A 59 -9.48 2.82 0.37
N LYS A 60 -10.68 2.88 0.97
CA LYS A 60 -10.88 3.57 2.25
C LYS A 60 -10.08 2.94 3.38
N MET A 61 -9.95 1.62 3.42
CA MET A 61 -9.13 0.94 4.42
C MET A 61 -7.64 1.36 4.35
N ALA A 62 -7.15 1.68 3.15
CA ALA A 62 -5.79 2.15 2.95
C ALA A 62 -5.62 3.68 3.16
N THR A 63 -6.70 4.44 3.28
CA THR A 63 -6.69 5.92 3.35
C THR A 63 -7.48 6.45 4.54
N GLU A 64 -8.78 6.70 4.38
CA GLU A 64 -9.65 7.31 5.40
C GLU A 64 -9.67 6.52 6.71
N ASN A 65 -9.85 5.22 6.63
CA ASN A 65 -9.92 4.36 7.80
C ASN A 65 -8.57 4.30 8.54
N ALA A 66 -7.47 4.29 7.79
CA ALA A 66 -6.13 4.33 8.36
C ALA A 66 -5.87 5.64 9.10
N ALA A 67 -6.25 6.77 8.51
CA ALA A 67 -6.17 8.07 9.17
C ALA A 67 -7.02 8.13 10.45
N LEU A 68 -8.21 7.56 10.43
CA LEU A 68 -9.08 7.45 11.61
C LEU A 68 -8.45 6.59 12.72
N ALA A 69 -7.88 5.44 12.37
CA ALA A 69 -7.22 4.55 13.33
C ALA A 69 -6.02 5.21 14.00
N LEU A 70 -5.33 6.10 13.31
CA LEU A 70 -4.18 6.87 13.82
C LEU A 70 -4.62 8.15 14.60
N GLY A 71 -5.91 8.47 14.64
CA GLY A 71 -6.40 9.73 15.23
C GLY A 71 -6.02 10.98 14.41
N LEU A 72 -5.77 10.81 13.10
CA LEU A 72 -5.31 11.87 12.19
C LEU A 72 -6.36 12.21 11.10
N HIS A 73 -7.60 11.78 11.24
CA HIS A 73 -8.65 11.95 10.23
C HIS A 73 -8.93 13.42 9.87
N ASP A 74 -8.70 14.36 10.80
CA ASP A 74 -8.80 15.80 10.54
C ASP A 74 -7.66 16.35 9.67
N LYS A 75 -6.57 15.58 9.52
CA LYS A 75 -5.33 16.00 8.85
C LYS A 75 -4.99 15.17 7.62
N LEU A 76 -5.43 13.93 7.56
CA LEU A 76 -5.06 12.95 6.54
C LEU A 76 -6.28 12.13 6.08
N GLY A 77 -6.07 11.27 5.08
CA GLY A 77 -7.02 10.28 4.58
C GLY A 77 -7.89 10.73 3.42
N THR A 78 -8.07 12.04 3.25
CA THR A 78 -8.82 12.63 2.13
C THR A 78 -8.09 13.85 1.56
N ILE A 79 -8.40 14.19 0.30
CA ILE A 79 -7.87 15.41 -0.36
C ILE A 79 -8.88 16.53 -0.13
N GLU A 80 -8.63 17.35 0.88
CA GLU A 80 -9.49 18.45 1.27
C GLU A 80 -8.66 19.68 1.67
N SER A 81 -9.22 20.87 1.50
CA SER A 81 -8.58 22.11 1.93
C SER A 81 -8.39 22.10 3.46
N GLY A 82 -7.19 22.45 3.90
CA GLY A 82 -6.81 22.46 5.33
C GLY A 82 -6.17 21.19 5.84
N LYS A 83 -6.20 20.08 5.08
CA LYS A 83 -5.46 18.85 5.41
C LYS A 83 -4.01 18.89 4.93
N TRP A 84 -3.19 18.05 5.48
CA TRP A 84 -1.82 17.89 5.03
C TRP A 84 -1.79 17.34 3.61
N ALA A 85 -0.84 17.80 2.82
CA ALA A 85 -0.65 17.33 1.46
C ALA A 85 0.21 16.06 1.43
N ASP A 86 -0.34 14.96 1.94
CA ASP A 86 0.17 13.60 1.76
C ASP A 86 -0.50 13.02 0.53
N LEU A 87 0.20 13.04 -0.61
CA LEU A 87 -0.38 12.76 -1.91
C LEU A 87 0.47 11.76 -2.70
N VAL A 88 -0.20 10.86 -3.40
CA VAL A 88 0.42 9.97 -4.38
C VAL A 88 -0.18 10.25 -5.76
N VAL A 89 0.69 10.48 -6.74
CA VAL A 89 0.30 10.67 -8.14
C VAL A 89 0.60 9.40 -8.93
N LEU A 90 -0.42 8.85 -9.57
CA LEU A 90 -0.30 7.67 -10.43
C LEU A 90 -0.34 8.05 -11.91
N SER A 91 0.45 7.35 -12.72
CA SER A 91 0.43 7.45 -14.18
C SER A 91 -0.73 6.64 -14.75
N LEU A 92 -1.43 7.22 -15.72
CA LEU A 92 -2.43 6.51 -16.52
C LEU A 92 -1.90 6.12 -17.93
N HIS A 93 -0.57 6.20 -18.14
CA HIS A 93 0.01 5.94 -19.46
C HIS A 93 0.32 4.47 -19.75
N SER A 94 0.42 3.65 -18.71
CA SER A 94 0.65 2.21 -18.87
C SER A 94 -0.56 1.53 -19.52
N PRO A 95 -0.37 0.53 -20.42
CA PRO A 95 -1.50 -0.16 -21.10
C PRO A 95 -2.52 -0.75 -20.13
N HIS A 96 -2.08 -1.33 -18.99
CA HIS A 96 -2.96 -1.90 -17.98
C HIS A 96 -3.77 -0.85 -17.20
N MET A 97 -3.41 0.43 -17.31
CA MET A 97 -4.14 1.56 -16.72
C MET A 97 -5.19 2.15 -17.67
N ARG A 98 -5.50 1.52 -18.79
CA ARG A 98 -6.48 2.00 -19.76
C ARG A 98 -7.37 0.88 -20.29
N PRO A 99 -8.66 1.19 -20.59
CA PRO A 99 -9.38 2.44 -20.31
C PRO A 99 -9.76 2.60 -18.84
N VAL A 100 -9.94 3.83 -18.36
CA VAL A 100 -10.38 4.11 -16.97
C VAL A 100 -11.88 4.33 -16.95
N PHE A 101 -12.64 3.46 -16.30
CA PHE A 101 -14.07 3.60 -16.10
C PHE A 101 -14.42 3.99 -14.66
N ASP A 102 -13.79 3.31 -13.68
CA ASP A 102 -13.92 3.61 -12.26
C ASP A 102 -12.53 3.72 -11.63
N PRO A 103 -12.15 4.90 -11.09
CA PRO A 103 -10.83 5.12 -10.52
C PRO A 103 -10.50 4.17 -9.36
N TYR A 104 -11.47 3.84 -8.52
CA TYR A 104 -11.23 2.95 -7.38
C TYR A 104 -10.90 1.53 -7.84
N SER A 105 -11.67 0.98 -8.76
CA SER A 105 -11.39 -0.33 -9.36
C SER A 105 -10.05 -0.34 -10.07
N HIS A 106 -9.69 0.77 -10.73
CA HIS A 106 -8.40 0.89 -11.42
C HIS A 106 -7.23 0.86 -10.46
N ILE A 107 -7.29 1.64 -9.38
CA ILE A 107 -6.24 1.67 -8.36
C ILE A 107 -6.11 0.30 -7.70
N VAL A 108 -7.22 -0.33 -7.32
CA VAL A 108 -7.19 -1.59 -6.56
C VAL A 108 -6.80 -2.80 -7.42
N TYR A 109 -7.28 -2.88 -8.66
CA TYR A 109 -7.13 -4.11 -9.45
C TYR A 109 -6.12 -4.01 -10.59
N SER A 110 -5.80 -2.80 -11.07
CA SER A 110 -4.94 -2.61 -12.23
C SER A 110 -3.63 -1.94 -11.91
N ALA A 111 -3.61 -0.94 -11.01
CA ALA A 111 -2.40 -0.19 -10.70
C ALA A 111 -1.32 -1.07 -10.06
N LYS A 112 -0.09 -0.65 -10.24
CA LYS A 112 1.13 -1.23 -9.65
C LYS A 112 1.95 -0.11 -9.01
N SER A 113 2.82 -0.45 -8.06
CA SER A 113 3.77 0.52 -7.48
C SER A 113 4.62 1.23 -8.53
N THR A 114 4.92 0.56 -9.65
CA THR A 114 5.64 1.15 -10.79
C THR A 114 4.88 2.25 -11.53
N ASP A 115 3.57 2.39 -11.31
CA ASP A 115 2.77 3.48 -11.88
C ASP A 115 2.84 4.75 -11.03
N VAL A 116 3.45 4.71 -9.84
CA VAL A 116 3.66 5.89 -8.99
C VAL A 116 4.61 6.86 -9.70
N LYS A 117 4.17 8.10 -9.88
CA LYS A 117 4.96 9.17 -10.51
C LYS A 117 5.52 10.14 -9.50
N ALA A 118 4.77 10.47 -8.47
CA ALA A 118 5.22 11.36 -7.42
C ALA A 118 4.62 10.97 -6.08
N VAL A 119 5.36 11.25 -5.02
CA VAL A 119 4.90 11.14 -3.63
C VAL A 119 5.24 12.42 -2.90
N LEU A 120 4.23 13.00 -2.26
CA LEU A 120 4.37 14.15 -1.37
C LEU A 120 4.01 13.72 0.05
N VAL A 121 4.77 14.22 1.03
CA VAL A 121 4.48 14.07 2.45
C VAL A 121 4.51 15.44 3.08
N ASN A 122 3.42 15.84 3.69
CA ASN A 122 3.22 17.17 4.26
C ASN A 122 3.63 18.30 3.28
N GLY A 123 3.23 18.15 2.00
CA GLY A 123 3.55 19.08 0.91
C GLY A 123 4.98 19.01 0.37
N LYS A 124 5.86 18.22 0.98
CA LYS A 124 7.23 18.04 0.49
C LYS A 124 7.29 16.90 -0.51
N LEU A 125 7.75 17.18 -1.73
CA LEU A 125 8.02 16.16 -2.74
C LEU A 125 9.20 15.29 -2.29
N ILE A 126 8.98 13.99 -2.14
CA ILE A 126 10.00 13.03 -1.68
C ILE A 126 10.39 12.01 -2.75
N TYR A 127 9.54 11.81 -3.76
CA TYR A 127 9.79 10.93 -4.90
C TYR A 127 9.20 11.53 -6.16
N LEU A 128 9.94 11.46 -7.27
CA LEU A 128 9.49 11.93 -8.58
C LEU A 128 10.11 11.09 -9.71
N ASN A 129 9.28 10.48 -10.55
CA ASN A 129 9.67 9.77 -11.78
C ASN A 129 10.83 8.77 -11.61
N GLY A 130 10.89 8.02 -10.51
CA GLY A 130 11.96 7.06 -10.24
C GLY A 130 13.07 7.59 -9.31
N GLU A 131 13.11 8.89 -9.04
CA GLU A 131 14.14 9.50 -8.20
C GLU A 131 13.66 9.71 -6.76
N PHE A 132 14.47 9.28 -5.79
CA PHE A 132 14.27 9.58 -4.37
C PHE A 132 14.95 10.90 -4.03
N LEU A 133 14.17 11.91 -3.62
CA LEU A 133 14.66 13.27 -3.40
C LEU A 133 15.16 13.52 -1.97
N THR A 134 14.95 12.58 -1.06
CA THR A 134 15.29 12.70 0.36
C THR A 134 16.15 11.56 0.89
N ILE A 135 16.45 10.59 0.04
CA ILE A 135 17.25 9.41 0.37
C ILE A 135 18.36 9.29 -0.67
N ASP A 136 19.60 9.09 -0.21
CA ASP A 136 20.72 8.68 -1.04
C ASP A 136 20.59 7.17 -1.30
N ILE A 137 20.02 6.82 -2.45
CA ILE A 137 19.72 5.43 -2.80
C ILE A 137 20.98 4.58 -3.01
N GLU A 138 22.04 5.18 -3.56
CA GLU A 138 23.31 4.48 -3.78
C GLU A 138 23.97 4.12 -2.45
N LYS A 139 23.96 5.05 -1.50
CA LYS A 139 24.40 4.78 -0.13
C LYS A 139 23.57 3.68 0.52
N ALA A 140 22.24 3.71 0.37
CA ALA A 140 21.35 2.69 0.90
C ALA A 140 21.68 1.30 0.33
N TYR A 141 21.88 1.17 -0.99
CA TYR A 141 22.29 -0.08 -1.63
C TYR A 141 23.65 -0.58 -1.11
N HIS A 142 24.62 0.32 -0.96
CA HIS A 142 25.93 -0.04 -0.40
C HIS A 142 25.83 -0.58 1.03
N ASP A 143 25.02 0.06 1.87
CA ASP A 143 24.84 -0.37 3.26
C ASP A 143 24.09 -1.69 3.36
N VAL A 144 23.06 -1.94 2.52
CA VAL A 144 22.37 -3.22 2.41
C VAL A 144 23.33 -4.34 1.98
N ALA A 145 24.20 -4.10 1.00
CA ALA A 145 25.19 -5.09 0.56
C ALA A 145 26.12 -5.55 1.69
N LYS A 146 26.55 -4.64 2.57
CA LYS A 146 27.35 -4.98 3.76
C LYS A 146 26.57 -5.88 4.74
N VAL A 147 25.28 -5.59 4.93
CA VAL A 147 24.41 -6.40 5.78
C VAL A 147 24.23 -7.79 5.18
N GLU A 148 24.00 -7.88 3.87
CA GLU A 148 23.88 -9.14 3.14
C GLU A 148 25.10 -10.03 3.33
N GLU A 149 26.31 -9.48 3.14
CA GLU A 149 27.56 -10.22 3.35
C GLU A 149 27.74 -10.71 4.79
N ARG A 150 27.33 -9.88 5.77
CA ARG A 150 27.36 -10.28 7.18
C ARG A 150 26.41 -11.45 7.45
N VAL A 151 25.18 -11.36 6.96
CA VAL A 151 24.17 -12.41 7.13
C VAL A 151 24.63 -13.73 6.46
N LYS A 152 25.15 -13.67 5.22
CA LYS A 152 25.69 -14.85 4.53
C LYS A 152 26.80 -15.54 5.36
N ARG A 153 27.71 -14.76 5.94
CA ARG A 153 28.79 -15.32 6.81
C ARG A 153 28.24 -15.97 8.09
N GLU A 154 27.17 -15.41 8.67
CA GLU A 154 26.57 -16.01 9.86
C GLU A 154 25.81 -17.31 9.51
N ILE A 155 25.05 -17.34 8.42
CA ILE A 155 24.34 -18.56 7.97
C ILE A 155 25.32 -19.71 7.72
N LEU A 156 26.48 -19.44 7.10
CA LEU A 156 27.51 -20.48 6.84
C LEU A 156 28.13 -21.07 8.10
N LYS A 157 27.99 -20.44 9.26
CA LYS A 157 28.44 -21.00 10.54
C LYS A 157 27.46 -22.03 11.13
N TRP A 158 26.23 -22.08 10.60
CA TRP A 158 25.17 -22.97 11.09
C TRP A 158 24.91 -24.15 10.14
N SER A 159 25.57 -24.18 9.00
CA SER A 159 25.58 -25.30 8.03
C SER A 159 26.79 -26.22 8.23
#